data_09373885861e58692d89abbc5cf4f3f3
#
_entry.id   09373885861e58692d89abbc5cf4f3f3
#
_cell.length_a   1.000
_cell.length_b   1.000
_cell.length_c   1.000
_cell.angle_alpha   90.00
_cell.angle_beta   90.00
_cell.angle_gamma   90.00
#
_symmetry.space_group_name_H-M   'P 1'
#
loop_
_entity.id
_entity.type
_entity.pdbx_description
1 polymer ?
#
loop_
_entity_poly.entity_id
_entity_poly.type
_entity_poly.pdbx_seq_one_letter_code
_entity_poly.pdbx_strand_id
1 'polypeptide(L)'
;MNIICFGDSNTYGYDPRGYFGGRYDADSRWVDILAAETGWTVYNMGQNGREIPSAAPAFPDDTDLLIVMLGTNDLLQGCSPTQAAERLARFLSGVYLDRSKVLLIAPPPMTLGEWVASHRLIDDSHTFAKCCQVLAGQLGIRFANAGRWDISLAYDGVHFTEQGHRAFATGLLEELR
;
A
#
# COMPACT_ATOMS: atom_id res chain seq x y z
N MET A 1 9.36 -11.36 14.50
CA MET A 1 8.06 -11.42 13.79
C MET A 1 8.32 -11.63 12.31
N ASN A 2 7.48 -12.42 11.65
CA ASN A 2 7.48 -12.63 10.20
C ASN A 2 6.39 -11.75 9.58
N ILE A 3 6.78 -10.71 8.87
CA ILE A 3 5.89 -9.71 8.27
C ILE A 3 5.88 -9.87 6.76
N ILE A 4 4.71 -9.86 6.16
CA ILE A 4 4.55 -9.81 4.70
C ILE A 4 3.98 -8.45 4.30
N CYS A 5 4.66 -7.74 3.41
CA CYS A 5 4.20 -6.50 2.80
C CYS A 5 3.74 -6.78 1.38
N PHE A 6 2.42 -6.88 1.17
CA PHE A 6 1.80 -7.18 -0.12
C PHE A 6 1.22 -5.90 -0.73
N GLY A 7 1.73 -5.49 -1.88
CA GLY A 7 1.32 -4.24 -2.49
C GLY A 7 1.83 -4.05 -3.93
N ASP A 8 1.73 -2.82 -4.39
CA ASP A 8 2.12 -2.39 -5.73
C ASP A 8 3.56 -1.86 -5.80
N SER A 9 3.82 -0.92 -6.72
CA SER A 9 5.11 -0.26 -6.95
C SER A 9 5.62 0.51 -5.73
N ASN A 10 4.74 1.12 -4.94
CA ASN A 10 5.12 1.83 -3.71
C ASN A 10 5.58 0.86 -2.61
N THR A 11 5.09 -0.37 -2.60
CA THR A 11 5.60 -1.44 -1.73
C THR A 11 6.91 -2.02 -2.28
N TYR A 12 6.98 -2.23 -3.60
CA TYR A 12 8.21 -2.68 -4.27
C TYR A 12 9.37 -1.72 -4.01
N GLY A 13 9.11 -0.41 -3.94
CA GLY A 13 10.11 0.64 -3.81
C GLY A 13 10.58 1.16 -5.16
N TYR A 14 9.64 1.33 -6.11
CA TYR A 14 9.91 1.85 -7.44
C TYR A 14 10.47 3.27 -7.38
N ASP A 15 11.58 3.51 -8.12
CA ASP A 15 12.17 4.84 -8.30
C ASP A 15 11.75 5.40 -9.67
N PRO A 16 10.85 6.41 -9.72
CA PRO A 16 10.36 6.97 -10.97
C PRO A 16 11.38 7.84 -11.70
N ARG A 17 12.54 8.15 -11.10
CA ARG A 17 13.61 8.94 -11.73
C ARG A 17 14.39 8.12 -12.77
N GLY A 18 14.34 6.79 -12.69
CA GLY A 18 15.05 5.91 -13.61
C GLY A 18 14.32 5.75 -14.94
N TYR A 19 15.02 6.01 -16.06
CA TYR A 19 14.45 5.95 -17.43
C TYR A 19 13.91 4.55 -17.81
N PHE A 20 14.43 3.49 -17.18
CA PHE A 20 14.04 2.09 -17.42
C PHE A 20 13.31 1.43 -16.25
N GLY A 21 12.80 2.22 -15.33
CA GLY A 21 12.21 1.72 -14.10
C GLY A 21 13.29 1.25 -13.11
N GLY A 22 13.53 2.06 -12.11
CA GLY A 22 14.50 1.76 -11.06
C GLY A 22 13.82 1.20 -9.82
N ARG A 23 14.63 0.86 -8.85
CA ARG A 23 14.23 0.59 -7.49
C ARG A 23 15.12 1.38 -6.56
N TYR A 24 14.57 2.06 -5.59
CA TYR A 24 15.35 2.73 -4.56
C TYR A 24 16.28 1.74 -3.85
N ASP A 25 17.37 2.25 -3.30
CA ASP A 25 18.26 1.46 -2.44
C ASP A 25 17.52 1.02 -1.16
N ALA A 26 18.02 -0.03 -0.52
CA ALA A 26 17.35 -0.63 0.65
C ALA A 26 17.13 0.35 1.80
N ASP A 27 18.07 1.27 2.03
CA ASP A 27 18.00 2.29 3.08
C ASP A 27 16.95 3.39 2.81
N SER A 28 16.37 3.41 1.61
CA SER A 28 15.34 4.36 1.18
C SER A 28 13.96 3.73 0.97
N ARG A 29 13.82 2.40 1.01
CA ARG A 29 12.53 1.72 0.83
C ARG A 29 11.87 1.46 2.18
N TRP A 30 10.61 1.83 2.34
CA TRP A 30 9.89 1.70 3.61
C TRP A 30 9.86 0.27 4.17
N VAL A 31 9.82 -0.76 3.31
CA VAL A 31 9.81 -2.17 3.74
C VAL A 31 11.15 -2.55 4.37
N ASP A 32 12.25 -2.12 3.78
CA ASP A 32 13.60 -2.41 4.29
C ASP A 32 13.91 -1.56 5.52
N ILE A 33 13.44 -0.30 5.56
CA ILE A 33 13.53 0.56 6.75
C ILE A 33 12.77 -0.09 7.92
N LEU A 34 11.55 -0.59 7.68
CA LEU A 34 10.78 -1.31 8.70
C LEU A 34 11.56 -2.50 9.27
N ALA A 35 12.19 -3.30 8.40
CA ALA A 35 13.01 -4.43 8.82
C ALA A 35 14.22 -3.99 9.67
N ALA A 36 14.92 -2.94 9.24
CA ALA A 36 16.10 -2.41 9.93
C ALA A 36 15.76 -1.83 11.32
N GLU A 37 14.67 -1.06 11.42
CA GLU A 37 14.27 -0.40 12.68
C GLU A 37 13.69 -1.38 13.71
N THR A 38 13.08 -2.48 13.25
CA THR A 38 12.41 -3.43 14.15
C THR A 38 13.22 -4.70 14.43
N GLY A 39 14.16 -5.05 13.56
CA GLY A 39 14.83 -6.34 13.58
C GLY A 39 13.91 -7.52 13.17
N TRP A 40 12.74 -7.26 12.62
CA TRP A 40 11.80 -8.29 12.16
C TRP A 40 12.22 -8.85 10.81
N THR A 41 11.78 -10.07 10.53
CA THR A 41 11.88 -10.64 9.17
C THR A 41 10.74 -10.07 8.33
N VAL A 42 11.06 -9.21 7.37
CA VAL A 42 10.06 -8.53 6.53
C VAL A 42 10.23 -8.95 5.07
N TYR A 43 9.17 -9.51 4.50
CA TYR A 43 9.14 -9.95 3.11
C TYR A 43 8.44 -8.92 2.23
N ASN A 44 9.17 -8.36 1.29
CA ASN A 44 8.63 -7.43 0.30
C ASN A 44 7.99 -8.20 -0.85
N MET A 45 6.66 -8.23 -0.89
CA MET A 45 5.86 -8.78 -1.98
C MET A 45 5.21 -7.67 -2.84
N GLY A 46 5.86 -6.52 -2.96
CA GLY A 46 5.48 -5.45 -3.87
C GLY A 46 5.76 -5.81 -5.33
N GLN A 47 4.90 -5.35 -6.24
CA GLN A 47 5.05 -5.57 -7.67
C GLN A 47 4.59 -4.34 -8.45
N ASN A 48 5.42 -3.85 -9.38
CA ASN A 48 5.08 -2.70 -10.22
C ASN A 48 3.79 -2.96 -11.01
N GLY A 49 2.91 -1.96 -11.02
CA GLY A 49 1.66 -2.00 -11.76
C GLY A 49 0.59 -2.97 -11.20
N ARG A 50 0.81 -3.54 -10.01
CA ARG A 50 -0.16 -4.48 -9.45
C ARG A 50 -1.49 -3.81 -9.17
N GLU A 51 -2.53 -4.25 -9.86
CA GLU A 51 -3.93 -4.06 -9.46
C GLU A 51 -4.29 -5.07 -8.37
N ILE A 52 -5.45 -4.91 -7.74
CA ILE A 52 -5.98 -5.84 -6.74
C ILE A 52 -6.22 -7.20 -7.42
N PRO A 53 -5.54 -8.27 -7.00
CA PRO A 53 -5.73 -9.60 -7.60
C PRO A 53 -7.15 -10.13 -7.39
N SER A 54 -7.63 -10.93 -8.32
CA SER A 54 -8.96 -11.58 -8.23
C SER A 54 -9.07 -12.59 -7.09
N ALA A 55 -7.93 -13.14 -6.64
CA ALA A 55 -7.82 -14.06 -5.51
C ALA A 55 -6.56 -13.77 -4.70
N ALA A 56 -6.62 -14.00 -3.40
CA ALA A 56 -5.44 -13.93 -2.54
C ALA A 56 -4.51 -15.13 -2.81
N PRO A 57 -3.19 -14.92 -2.87
CA PRO A 57 -2.24 -16.05 -2.85
C PRO A 57 -2.26 -16.71 -1.47
N ALA A 58 -1.72 -17.91 -1.39
CA ALA A 58 -1.43 -18.52 -0.10
C ALA A 58 -0.30 -17.75 0.60
N PHE A 59 -0.53 -17.36 1.83
CA PHE A 59 0.50 -16.80 2.70
C PHE A 59 0.98 -17.88 3.67
N PRO A 60 2.27 -17.86 4.08
CA PRO A 60 2.80 -18.83 5.05
C PRO A 60 2.03 -18.79 6.39
N ASP A 61 1.82 -19.94 6.99
CA ASP A 61 1.08 -20.09 8.26
C ASP A 61 1.80 -19.40 9.44
N ASP A 62 3.12 -19.26 9.36
CA ASP A 62 3.96 -18.55 10.35
C ASP A 62 4.00 -17.04 10.16
N THR A 63 3.13 -16.49 9.31
CA THR A 63 2.96 -15.04 9.15
C THR A 63 2.38 -14.44 10.43
N ASP A 64 3.11 -13.51 11.04
CA ASP A 64 2.65 -12.76 12.21
C ASP A 64 1.80 -11.55 11.84
N LEU A 65 2.11 -10.90 10.70
CA LEU A 65 1.35 -9.77 10.18
C LEU A 65 1.44 -9.72 8.65
N LEU A 66 0.28 -9.63 8.01
CA LEU A 66 0.14 -9.31 6.60
C LEU A 66 -0.27 -7.85 6.46
N ILE A 67 0.56 -7.04 5.84
CA ILE A 67 0.29 -5.65 5.49
C ILE A 67 -0.11 -5.59 4.02
N VAL A 68 -1.31 -5.07 3.74
CA VAL A 68 -1.85 -4.94 2.38
C VAL A 68 -2.03 -3.47 2.03
N MET A 69 -1.40 -3.01 0.96
CA MET A 69 -1.59 -1.67 0.38
C MET A 69 -1.76 -1.79 -1.13
N LEU A 70 -2.97 -1.67 -1.61
CA LEU A 70 -3.38 -1.84 -3.02
C LEU A 70 -4.51 -0.87 -3.37
N GLY A 71 -4.77 -0.71 -4.66
CA GLY A 71 -5.91 0.01 -5.22
C GLY A 71 -5.53 1.25 -6.04
N THR A 72 -4.31 1.77 -5.89
CA THR A 72 -3.82 2.91 -6.68
C THR A 72 -3.89 2.60 -8.18
N ASN A 73 -3.40 1.42 -8.61
CA ASN A 73 -3.42 1.04 -10.02
C ASN A 73 -4.84 0.79 -10.54
N ASP A 74 -5.73 0.25 -9.70
CA ASP A 74 -7.15 0.08 -10.08
C ASP A 74 -7.80 1.42 -10.40
N LEU A 75 -7.57 2.46 -9.58
CA LEU A 75 -8.07 3.81 -9.83
C LEU A 75 -7.46 4.41 -11.10
N LEU A 76 -6.15 4.25 -11.31
CA LEU A 76 -5.45 4.71 -12.52
C LEU A 76 -5.96 4.02 -13.79
N GLN A 77 -6.39 2.76 -13.69
CA GLN A 77 -7.02 1.99 -14.79
C GLN A 77 -8.52 2.28 -14.93
N GLY A 78 -9.05 3.24 -14.20
CA GLY A 78 -10.42 3.72 -14.36
C GLY A 78 -11.48 3.04 -13.51
N CYS A 79 -11.11 2.19 -12.55
CA CYS A 79 -12.06 1.72 -11.56
C CYS A 79 -12.56 2.88 -10.71
N SER A 80 -13.85 2.89 -10.40
CA SER A 80 -14.36 3.77 -9.35
C SER A 80 -13.87 3.32 -7.97
N PRO A 81 -13.84 4.21 -6.96
CA PRO A 81 -13.48 3.84 -5.59
C PRO A 81 -14.29 2.66 -5.04
N THR A 82 -15.57 2.60 -5.37
CA THR A 82 -16.45 1.50 -4.96
C THR A 82 -16.06 0.18 -5.62
N GLN A 83 -15.80 0.18 -6.94
CA GLN A 83 -15.37 -1.02 -7.66
C GLN A 83 -14.02 -1.53 -7.14
N ALA A 84 -13.07 -0.63 -6.87
CA ALA A 84 -11.79 -0.99 -6.27
C ALA A 84 -11.98 -1.59 -4.86
N ALA A 85 -12.86 -1.01 -4.04
CA ALA A 85 -13.18 -1.55 -2.70
C ALA A 85 -13.86 -2.92 -2.77
N GLU A 86 -14.73 -3.17 -3.75
CA GLU A 86 -15.35 -4.48 -3.97
C GLU A 86 -14.31 -5.54 -4.39
N ARG A 87 -13.34 -5.18 -5.24
CA ARG A 87 -12.21 -6.06 -5.58
C ARG A 87 -11.40 -6.38 -4.33
N LEU A 88 -11.09 -5.36 -3.53
CA LEU A 88 -10.31 -5.50 -2.30
C LEU A 88 -11.04 -6.36 -1.26
N ALA A 89 -12.36 -6.24 -1.16
CA ALA A 89 -13.19 -7.08 -0.29
C ALA A 89 -13.09 -8.57 -0.67
N ARG A 90 -13.19 -8.87 -1.97
CA ARG A 90 -13.02 -10.25 -2.48
C ARG A 90 -11.63 -10.80 -2.19
N PHE A 91 -10.59 -10.01 -2.47
CA PHE A 91 -9.21 -10.37 -2.19
C PHE A 91 -9.00 -10.68 -0.70
N LEU A 92 -9.39 -9.75 0.20
CA LEU A 92 -9.20 -9.90 1.64
C LEU A 92 -10.04 -11.04 2.24
N SER A 93 -11.21 -11.32 1.67
CA SER A 93 -12.03 -12.47 2.09
C SER A 93 -11.38 -13.81 1.79
N GLY A 94 -10.50 -13.86 0.80
CA GLY A 94 -9.71 -15.04 0.44
C GLY A 94 -8.40 -15.21 1.22
N VAL A 95 -8.09 -14.30 2.14
CA VAL A 95 -6.89 -14.40 3.00
C VAL A 95 -7.17 -15.34 4.17
N TYR A 96 -6.45 -16.46 4.22
CA TYR A 96 -6.55 -17.50 5.24
C TYR A 96 -5.59 -17.24 6.43
N LEU A 97 -5.70 -16.05 7.03
CA LEU A 97 -5.00 -15.66 8.26
C LEU A 97 -6.03 -15.14 9.27
N ASP A 98 -5.69 -15.21 10.56
CA ASP A 98 -6.49 -14.55 11.59
C ASP A 98 -6.66 -13.08 11.26
N ARG A 99 -7.86 -12.53 11.44
CA ARG A 99 -8.18 -11.13 11.13
C ARG A 99 -7.31 -10.13 11.87
N SER A 100 -6.89 -10.45 13.10
CA SER A 100 -5.96 -9.64 13.89
C SER A 100 -4.56 -9.54 13.30
N LYS A 101 -4.19 -10.49 12.43
CA LYS A 101 -2.91 -10.53 11.71
C LYS A 101 -2.94 -9.80 10.35
N VAL A 102 -4.06 -9.16 9.99
CA VAL A 102 -4.18 -8.45 8.72
C VAL A 102 -4.32 -6.95 8.98
N LEU A 103 -3.42 -6.16 8.38
CA LEU A 103 -3.45 -4.70 8.38
C LEU A 103 -3.69 -4.22 6.96
N LEU A 104 -4.85 -3.60 6.73
CA LEU A 104 -5.13 -2.88 5.50
C LEU A 104 -4.66 -1.44 5.63
N ILE A 105 -3.80 -1.00 4.72
CA ILE A 105 -3.37 0.39 4.62
C ILE A 105 -4.04 1.01 3.39
N ALA A 106 -4.85 2.06 3.60
CA ALA A 106 -5.28 2.90 2.50
C ALA A 106 -4.07 3.66 1.94
N PRO A 107 -3.80 3.59 0.61
CA PRO A 107 -2.73 4.36 -0.01
C PRO A 107 -2.88 5.86 0.25
N PRO A 108 -1.78 6.64 0.28
CA PRO A 108 -1.89 8.08 0.35
C PRO A 108 -2.63 8.62 -0.88
N PRO A 109 -3.35 9.73 -0.77
CA PRO A 109 -4.00 10.36 -1.90
C PRO A 109 -3.00 10.72 -3.00
N MET A 110 -3.39 10.51 -4.26
CA MET A 110 -2.62 10.97 -5.41
C MET A 110 -2.56 12.51 -5.44
N THR A 111 -1.55 13.04 -6.13
CA THR A 111 -1.43 14.48 -6.40
C THR A 111 -1.37 14.72 -7.90
N LEU A 112 -1.59 15.95 -8.36
CA LEU A 112 -1.38 16.29 -9.77
C LEU A 112 0.06 15.96 -10.17
N GLY A 113 0.23 15.32 -11.31
CA GLY A 113 1.53 14.89 -11.83
C GLY A 113 1.40 14.30 -13.22
N GLU A 114 2.48 13.75 -13.73
CA GLU A 114 2.52 13.21 -15.10
C GLU A 114 1.48 12.08 -15.32
N TRP A 115 1.22 11.25 -14.31
CA TRP A 115 0.23 10.17 -14.39
C TRP A 115 -1.14 10.54 -13.85
N VAL A 116 -1.25 11.67 -13.17
CA VAL A 116 -2.49 12.15 -12.54
C VAL A 116 -2.87 13.49 -13.17
N ALA A 117 -3.51 13.44 -14.31
CA ALA A 117 -3.86 14.63 -15.10
C ALA A 117 -5.15 15.33 -14.62
N SER A 118 -5.90 14.75 -13.69
CA SER A 118 -7.19 15.31 -13.28
C SER A 118 -7.41 15.26 -11.76
N HIS A 119 -8.07 16.28 -11.23
CA HIS A 119 -8.50 16.33 -9.83
C HIS A 119 -9.45 15.18 -9.47
N ARG A 120 -10.17 14.61 -10.45
CA ARG A 120 -11.05 13.47 -10.22
C ARG A 120 -10.30 12.27 -9.61
N LEU A 121 -9.10 11.94 -10.11
CA LEU A 121 -8.30 10.84 -9.56
C LEU A 121 -7.87 11.11 -8.11
N ILE A 122 -7.60 12.38 -7.79
CA ILE A 122 -7.29 12.80 -6.42
C ILE A 122 -8.51 12.59 -5.52
N ASP A 123 -9.68 13.06 -5.94
CA ASP A 123 -10.94 12.90 -5.19
C ASP A 123 -11.32 11.41 -5.04
N ASP A 124 -11.12 10.62 -6.10
CA ASP A 124 -11.34 9.18 -6.09
C ASP A 124 -10.39 8.49 -5.10
N SER A 125 -9.11 8.89 -5.00
CA SER A 125 -8.17 8.33 -4.04
C SER A 125 -8.55 8.66 -2.58
N HIS A 126 -9.02 9.86 -2.30
CA HIS A 126 -9.58 10.22 -0.99
C HIS A 126 -10.84 9.41 -0.65
N THR A 127 -11.72 9.22 -1.64
CA THR A 127 -12.94 8.42 -1.47
C THR A 127 -12.61 6.95 -1.24
N PHE A 128 -11.63 6.41 -1.97
CA PHE A 128 -11.18 5.04 -1.79
C PHE A 128 -10.62 4.79 -0.39
N ALA A 129 -9.88 5.74 0.19
CA ALA A 129 -9.39 5.62 1.57
C ALA A 129 -10.54 5.46 2.58
N LYS A 130 -11.67 6.17 2.37
CA LYS A 130 -12.88 6.00 3.19
C LYS A 130 -13.53 4.63 2.98
N CYS A 131 -13.57 4.14 1.74
CA CYS A 131 -14.06 2.80 1.44
C CYS A 131 -13.20 1.72 2.12
N CYS A 132 -11.88 1.87 2.11
CA CYS A 132 -10.96 0.96 2.82
C CYS A 132 -11.23 0.92 4.32
N GLN A 133 -11.47 2.08 4.96
CA GLN A 133 -11.79 2.15 6.38
C GLN A 133 -13.09 1.41 6.72
N VAL A 134 -14.15 1.63 5.93
CA VAL A 134 -15.43 0.93 6.10
C VAL A 134 -15.26 -0.58 5.92
N LEU A 135 -14.55 -0.98 4.86
CA LEU A 135 -14.26 -2.38 4.56
C LEU A 135 -13.49 -3.08 5.70
N ALA A 136 -12.45 -2.43 6.22
CA ALA A 136 -11.67 -3.00 7.33
C ALA A 136 -12.55 -3.24 8.57
N GLY A 137 -13.43 -2.29 8.90
CA GLY A 137 -14.41 -2.46 9.98
C GLY A 137 -15.38 -3.62 9.74
N GLN A 138 -15.86 -3.78 8.51
CA GLN A 138 -16.77 -4.89 8.14
C GLN A 138 -16.08 -6.25 8.23
N LEU A 139 -14.80 -6.33 7.88
CA LEU A 139 -14.01 -7.57 7.92
C LEU A 139 -13.40 -7.84 9.30
N GLY A 140 -13.43 -6.90 10.23
CA GLY A 140 -12.80 -7.01 11.55
C GLY A 140 -11.27 -7.10 11.49
N ILE A 141 -10.65 -6.42 10.51
CA ILE A 141 -9.19 -6.34 10.35
C ILE A 141 -8.66 -4.98 10.80
N ARG A 142 -7.35 -4.91 11.03
CA ARG A 142 -6.68 -3.65 11.37
C ARG A 142 -6.67 -2.70 10.17
N PHE A 143 -6.70 -1.39 10.45
CA PHE A 143 -6.72 -0.36 9.42
C PHE A 143 -5.77 0.79 9.75
N ALA A 144 -5.05 1.28 8.75
CA ALA A 144 -4.30 2.52 8.80
C ALA A 144 -4.56 3.36 7.53
N ASN A 145 -4.46 4.67 7.65
CA ASN A 145 -4.62 5.59 6.53
C ASN A 145 -3.31 6.34 6.26
N ALA A 146 -2.57 5.92 5.24
CA ALA A 146 -1.30 6.54 4.87
C ALA A 146 -1.43 8.01 4.44
N GLY A 147 -2.62 8.46 4.08
CA GLY A 147 -2.89 9.88 3.82
C GLY A 147 -2.70 10.81 5.03
N ARG A 148 -2.45 10.25 6.22
CA ARG A 148 -2.17 11.03 7.45
C ARG A 148 -0.68 11.11 7.78
N TRP A 149 0.20 10.51 6.98
CA TRP A 149 1.62 10.36 7.30
C TRP A 149 2.54 11.34 6.55
N ASP A 150 1.97 12.40 5.96
CA ASP A 150 2.70 13.46 5.23
C ASP A 150 3.69 12.92 4.17
N ILE A 151 3.22 11.97 3.36
CA ILE A 151 4.01 11.27 2.37
C ILE A 151 4.21 12.14 1.14
N SER A 152 5.46 12.48 0.82
CA SER A 152 5.78 13.17 -0.43
C SER A 152 5.76 12.22 -1.62
N LEU A 153 5.07 12.64 -2.69
CA LEU A 153 5.01 11.95 -3.96
C LEU A 153 5.98 12.55 -4.97
N ALA A 154 6.40 11.75 -5.92
CA ALA A 154 7.26 12.16 -7.02
C ALA A 154 6.48 12.98 -8.07
N TYR A 155 7.17 13.43 -9.10
CA TYR A 155 6.65 14.28 -10.18
C TYR A 155 5.46 13.62 -10.95
N ASP A 156 5.33 12.31 -10.88
CA ASP A 156 4.23 11.58 -11.52
C ASP A 156 2.91 11.64 -10.74
N GLY A 157 2.95 12.08 -9.47
CA GLY A 157 1.78 12.23 -8.59
C GLY A 157 1.32 10.93 -7.93
N VAL A 158 2.09 9.83 -8.04
CA VAL A 158 1.73 8.49 -7.60
C VAL A 158 2.80 7.83 -6.73
N HIS A 159 4.06 7.83 -7.20
CA HIS A 159 5.13 7.12 -6.53
C HIS A 159 5.74 7.92 -5.39
N PHE A 160 6.15 7.23 -4.34
CA PHE A 160 6.82 7.85 -3.20
C PHE A 160 8.18 8.37 -3.61
N THR A 161 8.58 9.52 -3.06
CA THR A 161 9.98 9.93 -3.03
C THR A 161 10.75 9.12 -1.96
N GLU A 162 12.08 9.23 -1.91
CA GLU A 162 12.85 8.68 -0.79
C GLU A 162 12.35 9.21 0.57
N GLN A 163 12.04 10.52 0.64
CA GLN A 163 11.45 11.11 1.84
C GLN A 163 10.05 10.55 2.12
N GLY A 164 9.24 10.33 1.07
CA GLY A 164 7.92 9.70 1.19
C GLY A 164 8.00 8.29 1.74
N HIS A 165 8.97 7.49 1.31
CA HIS A 165 9.22 6.16 1.88
C HIS A 165 9.60 6.22 3.36
N ARG A 166 10.44 7.18 3.77
CA ARG A 166 10.82 7.37 5.19
C ARG A 166 9.63 7.81 6.04
N ALA A 167 8.82 8.75 5.52
CA ALA A 167 7.59 9.18 6.19
C ALA A 167 6.60 8.03 6.36
N PHE A 168 6.43 7.20 5.31
CA PHE A 168 5.59 6.01 5.38
C PHE A 168 6.08 5.02 6.44
N ALA A 169 7.38 4.71 6.47
CA ALA A 169 7.96 3.82 7.47
C ALA A 169 7.75 4.35 8.90
N THR A 170 7.95 5.66 9.11
CA THR A 170 7.72 6.30 10.41
C THR A 170 6.26 6.19 10.85
N GLY A 171 5.31 6.57 9.98
CA GLY A 171 3.88 6.47 10.27
C GLY A 171 3.44 5.04 10.55
N LEU A 172 3.94 4.07 9.77
CA LEU A 172 3.64 2.66 9.99
C LEU A 172 4.21 2.15 11.33
N LEU A 173 5.43 2.53 11.70
CA LEU A 173 6.03 2.16 12.99
C LEU A 173 5.22 2.70 14.18
N GLU A 174 4.61 3.89 14.05
CA GLU A 174 3.72 4.44 15.06
C GLU A 174 2.41 3.65 15.19
N GLU A 175 1.84 3.19 14.08
CA GLU A 175 0.62 2.34 14.05
C GLU A 175 0.87 0.92 14.60
N LEU A 176 2.10 0.45 14.60
CA LEU A 176 2.46 -0.90 15.05
C LEU A 176 2.88 -0.97 16.54
N ARG A 177 3.03 0.17 17.20
CA ARG A 177 3.33 0.27 18.65
C ARG A 177 2.10 0.04 19.49
#